data_0dc4ab35ba8c2f0abd242b02c06c40c2
#
_entry.id   0dc4ab35ba8c2f0abd242b02c06c40c2
#
_cell.length_a   1.000
_cell.length_b   1.000
_cell.length_c   1.000
_cell.angle_alpha   90.00
_cell.angle_beta   90.00
_cell.angle_gamma   90.00
#
_symmetry.space_group_name_H-M   'P 1'
#
loop_
_entity.id
_entity.type
_entity.pdbx_description
1 polymer ?
#
loop_
_entity_poly.entity_id
_entity_poly.type
_entity_poly.pdbx_seq_one_letter_code
_entity_poly.pdbx_strand_id
1 'polypeptide(L)'
;MIDIIFGYLDRSSPITFFVLGLLSFYLLLAVWIFVYRYLIVTSWLSKEVDSMEQMHMGAVTVSGQSVLNSCVKKTSTPSHRMLEMCEFAATKESTKGLTILSMIASTSPFIGLFGTVISILEAFAGLGIQKNATLSVVAPAISEALVATAAGIFVAIFAYSFHLLLKRKAYELSTVIAMQIDMILSSEQE
;
A
#
# COMPACT_ATOMS: atom_id res chain seq x y z
N MET A 1 -1.55 -13.06 28.36
CA MET A 1 -0.97 -12.64 27.07
C MET A 1 -0.71 -11.13 27.04
N ILE A 2 -1.65 -10.30 27.45
CA ILE A 2 -1.48 -8.83 27.56
C ILE A 2 -0.38 -8.46 28.56
N ASP A 3 -0.34 -9.12 29.73
CA ASP A 3 0.65 -8.86 30.77
C ASP A 3 2.08 -9.21 30.34
N ILE A 4 2.24 -10.19 29.45
CA ILE A 4 3.54 -10.53 28.85
C ILE A 4 4.01 -9.41 27.91
N ILE A 5 3.09 -8.81 27.15
CA ILE A 5 3.41 -7.70 26.25
C ILE A 5 3.76 -6.44 27.04
N PHE A 6 3.00 -6.12 28.11
CA PHE A 6 3.31 -4.98 28.97
C PHE A 6 4.60 -5.15 29.76
N GLY A 7 4.87 -6.34 30.31
CA GLY A 7 6.12 -6.65 31.00
C GLY A 7 7.33 -6.65 30.06
N TYR A 8 7.10 -6.90 28.77
CA TYR A 8 8.10 -6.81 27.71
C TYR A 8 8.42 -5.34 27.37
N LEU A 9 7.40 -4.51 27.26
CA LEU A 9 7.52 -3.07 26.96
C LEU A 9 8.26 -2.30 28.08
N ASP A 10 8.06 -2.67 29.33
CA ASP A 10 8.69 -2.02 30.49
C ASP A 10 10.20 -2.36 30.64
N ARG A 11 10.66 -3.42 29.95
CA ARG A 11 12.06 -3.91 29.95
C ARG A 11 12.84 -3.54 28.69
N SER A 12 12.14 -3.11 27.64
CA SER A 12 12.73 -2.87 26.33
C SER A 12 13.60 -1.62 26.31
N SER A 13 14.69 -1.66 25.55
CA SER A 13 15.53 -0.48 25.35
C SER A 13 14.71 0.62 24.63
N PRO A 14 14.99 1.91 24.90
CA PRO A 14 14.30 3.02 24.27
C PRO A 14 14.32 2.94 22.73
N ILE A 15 15.35 2.36 22.17
CA ILE A 15 15.51 2.22 20.71
C ILE A 15 14.59 1.12 20.17
N THR A 16 14.48 -0.01 20.86
CA THR A 16 13.53 -1.07 20.48
C THR A 16 12.10 -0.57 20.51
N PHE A 17 11.75 0.22 21.53
CA PHE A 17 10.44 0.85 21.64
C PHE A 17 10.16 1.80 20.47
N PHE A 18 11.15 2.62 20.09
CA PHE A 18 11.03 3.53 18.94
C PHE A 18 10.83 2.76 17.63
N VAL A 19 11.59 1.69 17.39
CA VAL A 19 11.47 0.85 16.18
C VAL A 19 10.10 0.18 16.10
N LEU A 20 9.62 -0.42 17.20
CA LEU A 20 8.30 -1.04 17.25
C LEU A 20 7.17 -0.01 17.05
N GLY A 21 7.30 1.18 17.64
CA GLY A 21 6.37 2.29 17.45
C GLY A 21 6.30 2.74 16.00
N LEU A 22 7.45 2.89 15.33
CA LEU A 22 7.54 3.24 13.91
C LEU A 22 6.91 2.17 13.02
N LEU A 23 7.17 0.89 13.29
CA LEU A 23 6.58 -0.22 12.53
C LEU A 23 5.06 -0.31 12.74
N SER A 24 4.58 -0.07 13.97
CA SER A 24 3.14 0.01 14.26
C SER A 24 2.48 1.15 13.50
N PHE A 25 3.12 2.33 13.47
CA PHE A 25 2.65 3.47 12.66
C PHE A 25 2.60 3.12 11.17
N TYR A 26 3.62 2.45 10.63
CA TYR A 26 3.65 2.00 9.23
C TYR A 26 2.51 1.03 8.92
N LEU A 27 2.21 0.10 9.82
CA LEU A 27 1.09 -0.83 9.67
C LEU A 27 -0.26 -0.09 9.61
N LEU A 28 -0.49 0.83 10.55
CA LEU A 28 -1.72 1.64 10.58
C LEU A 28 -1.87 2.48 9.31
N LEU A 29 -0.79 3.10 8.85
CA LEU A 29 -0.77 3.90 7.64
C LEU A 29 -1.04 3.03 6.39
N ALA A 30 -0.44 1.83 6.32
CA ALA A 30 -0.69 0.89 5.22
C ALA A 30 -2.16 0.43 5.16
N VAL A 31 -2.75 0.08 6.32
CA VAL A 31 -4.17 -0.30 6.41
C VAL A 31 -5.07 0.87 6.02
N TRP A 32 -4.79 2.08 6.53
CA TRP A 32 -5.54 3.29 6.19
C TRP A 32 -5.54 3.56 4.68
N ILE A 33 -4.37 3.58 4.06
CA ILE A 33 -4.22 3.81 2.61
C ILE A 33 -4.97 2.72 1.84
N PHE A 34 -4.79 1.45 2.23
CA PHE A 34 -5.43 0.33 1.56
C PHE A 34 -6.95 0.44 1.59
N VAL A 35 -7.55 0.60 2.77
CA VAL A 35 -9.02 0.66 2.91
C VAL A 35 -9.59 1.84 2.13
N TYR A 36 -9.01 3.02 2.30
CA TYR A 36 -9.47 4.24 1.61
C TYR A 36 -9.40 4.09 0.09
N ARG A 37 -8.27 3.64 -0.44
CA ARG A 37 -8.07 3.49 -1.89
C ARG A 37 -8.84 2.33 -2.48
N TYR A 38 -8.94 1.22 -1.76
CA TYR A 38 -9.70 0.06 -2.20
C TYR A 38 -11.17 0.38 -2.42
N LEU A 39 -11.79 1.10 -1.49
CA LEU A 39 -13.18 1.52 -1.62
C LEU A 39 -13.40 2.47 -2.81
N ILE A 40 -12.49 3.44 -3.01
CA ILE A 40 -12.60 4.39 -4.13
C ILE A 40 -12.43 3.68 -5.47
N VAL A 41 -11.36 2.91 -5.64
CA VAL A 41 -11.06 2.24 -6.92
C VAL A 41 -12.13 1.20 -7.26
N THR A 42 -12.64 0.46 -6.29
CA THR A 42 -13.73 -0.50 -6.50
C THR A 42 -15.02 0.21 -6.90
N SER A 43 -15.36 1.34 -6.26
CA SER A 43 -16.53 2.14 -6.65
C SER A 43 -16.40 2.71 -8.07
N TRP A 44 -15.21 3.12 -8.48
CA TRP A 44 -14.97 3.59 -9.85
C TRP A 44 -15.09 2.44 -10.85
N LEU A 45 -14.47 1.30 -10.55
CA LEU A 45 -14.53 0.12 -11.41
C LEU A 45 -15.96 -0.33 -11.65
N SER A 46 -16.83 -0.41 -10.63
CA SER A 46 -18.23 -0.80 -10.83
C SER A 46 -18.96 0.15 -11.76
N LYS A 47 -18.76 1.46 -11.62
CA LYS A 47 -19.38 2.47 -12.48
C LYS A 47 -18.91 2.38 -13.94
N GLU A 48 -17.63 2.07 -14.16
CA GLU A 48 -17.09 1.88 -15.50
C GLU A 48 -17.59 0.59 -16.15
N VAL A 49 -17.68 -0.50 -15.38
CA VAL A 49 -18.25 -1.77 -15.87
C VAL A 49 -19.72 -1.59 -16.24
N ASP A 50 -20.52 -0.94 -15.41
CA ASP A 50 -21.92 -0.65 -15.71
C ASP A 50 -22.07 0.23 -16.95
N SER A 51 -21.17 1.21 -17.14
CA SER A 51 -21.12 2.07 -18.34
C SER A 51 -20.79 1.27 -19.60
N MET A 52 -19.81 0.37 -19.51
CA MET A 52 -19.41 -0.50 -20.62
C MET A 52 -20.54 -1.45 -21.03
N GLU A 53 -21.29 -2.00 -20.08
CA GLU A 53 -22.43 -2.87 -20.34
C GLU A 53 -23.55 -2.11 -21.07
N GLN A 54 -23.82 -0.85 -20.69
CA GLN A 54 -24.80 0.00 -21.38
C GLN A 54 -24.37 0.29 -22.82
N MET A 55 -23.09 0.52 -23.08
CA MET A 55 -22.57 0.69 -24.45
C MET A 55 -22.74 -0.56 -25.29
N HIS A 56 -22.51 -1.75 -24.73
CA HIS A 56 -22.77 -3.04 -25.38
C HIS A 56 -24.24 -3.26 -25.75
N MET A 57 -25.18 -2.70 -24.98
CA MET A 57 -26.62 -2.74 -25.27
C MET A 57 -27.09 -1.69 -26.31
N GLY A 58 -26.16 -0.96 -26.94
CA GLY A 58 -26.44 0.01 -28.00
C GLY A 58 -26.53 1.48 -27.55
N ALA A 59 -26.12 1.79 -26.32
CA ALA A 59 -25.99 3.19 -25.92
C ALA A 59 -24.75 3.82 -26.57
N VAL A 60 -24.95 4.85 -27.38
CA VAL A 60 -23.88 5.60 -28.08
C VAL A 60 -23.08 6.49 -27.12
N THR A 61 -23.53 6.70 -25.89
CA THR A 61 -22.93 7.62 -24.93
C THR A 61 -22.52 6.92 -23.65
N VAL A 62 -21.33 7.29 -23.16
CA VAL A 62 -20.80 6.85 -21.86
C VAL A 62 -21.74 7.30 -20.73
N SER A 63 -22.03 6.45 -19.77
CA SER A 63 -22.91 6.76 -18.63
C SER A 63 -22.46 8.03 -17.89
N GLY A 64 -23.43 8.82 -17.42
CA GLY A 64 -23.18 10.10 -16.73
C GLY A 64 -22.32 9.99 -15.45
N GLN A 65 -22.16 8.79 -14.90
CA GLN A 65 -21.40 8.52 -13.67
C GLN A 65 -19.98 8.00 -13.91
N SER A 66 -19.60 7.75 -15.17
CA SER A 66 -18.28 7.29 -15.57
C SER A 66 -17.20 8.36 -15.37
N VAL A 67 -16.01 7.96 -14.98
CA VAL A 67 -14.82 8.83 -14.91
C VAL A 67 -14.46 9.34 -16.31
N LEU A 68 -14.56 8.47 -17.32
CA LEU A 68 -14.33 8.81 -18.71
C LEU A 68 -15.30 9.91 -19.19
N ASN A 69 -16.58 9.82 -18.86
CA ASN A 69 -17.57 10.84 -19.21
C ASN A 69 -17.26 12.21 -18.57
N SER A 70 -16.76 12.21 -17.33
CA SER A 70 -16.35 13.46 -16.66
C SER A 70 -15.20 14.17 -17.37
N CYS A 71 -14.35 13.41 -18.07
CA CYS A 71 -13.26 13.93 -18.88
C CYS A 71 -13.77 14.40 -20.26
N VAL A 72 -14.57 13.58 -20.93
CA VAL A 72 -15.12 13.84 -22.28
C VAL A 72 -16.06 15.03 -22.29
N LYS A 73 -16.93 15.19 -21.29
CA LYS A 73 -17.86 16.35 -21.20
C LYS A 73 -17.19 17.73 -21.17
N LYS A 74 -15.91 17.79 -20.85
CA LYS A 74 -15.17 19.07 -20.88
C LYS A 74 -14.77 19.53 -22.28
N THR A 75 -15.03 18.73 -23.32
CA THR A 75 -14.58 18.98 -24.67
C THR A 75 -15.72 18.76 -25.67
N SER A 76 -15.89 19.66 -26.61
CA SER A 76 -17.00 19.65 -27.58
C SER A 76 -16.90 18.55 -28.64
N THR A 77 -15.70 17.99 -28.88
CA THR A 77 -15.42 16.86 -29.80
C THR A 77 -14.30 16.00 -29.21
N PRO A 78 -14.53 14.73 -28.89
CA PRO A 78 -13.51 13.84 -28.34
C PRO A 78 -12.52 13.40 -29.45
N SER A 79 -11.37 14.07 -29.57
CA SER A 79 -10.31 13.57 -30.43
C SER A 79 -9.61 12.37 -29.79
N HIS A 80 -9.06 11.45 -30.60
CA HIS A 80 -8.28 10.28 -30.14
C HIS A 80 -7.25 10.67 -29.07
N ARG A 81 -6.47 11.72 -29.30
CA ARG A 81 -5.46 12.21 -28.37
C ARG A 81 -6.06 12.68 -27.03
N MET A 82 -7.27 13.19 -27.03
CA MET A 82 -7.97 13.59 -25.81
C MET A 82 -8.41 12.39 -24.98
N LEU A 83 -8.90 11.34 -25.63
CA LEU A 83 -9.30 10.09 -24.98
C LEU A 83 -8.10 9.39 -24.33
N GLU A 84 -6.94 9.34 -25.01
CA GLU A 84 -5.68 8.85 -24.43
C GLU A 84 -5.25 9.65 -23.18
N MET A 85 -5.40 10.96 -23.21
CA MET A 85 -5.13 11.81 -22.03
C MET A 85 -6.08 11.51 -20.88
N CYS A 86 -7.34 11.20 -21.15
CA CYS A 86 -8.32 10.81 -20.14
C CYS A 86 -7.96 9.45 -19.52
N GLU A 87 -7.56 8.47 -20.32
CA GLU A 87 -7.05 7.18 -19.85
C GLU A 87 -5.83 7.34 -18.95
N PHE A 88 -4.85 8.10 -19.40
CA PHE A 88 -3.65 8.38 -18.60
C PHE A 88 -4.00 9.05 -17.27
N ALA A 89 -4.89 10.03 -17.26
CA ALA A 89 -5.32 10.72 -16.06
C ALA A 89 -6.03 9.76 -15.08
N ALA A 90 -6.91 8.90 -15.57
CA ALA A 90 -7.61 7.89 -14.78
C ALA A 90 -6.63 6.85 -14.20
N THR A 91 -5.70 6.36 -15.00
CA THR A 91 -4.66 5.41 -14.57
C THR A 91 -3.75 6.04 -13.50
N LYS A 92 -3.32 7.28 -13.71
CA LYS A 92 -2.52 8.02 -12.73
C LYS A 92 -3.26 8.21 -11.41
N GLU A 93 -4.55 8.49 -11.46
CA GLU A 93 -5.37 8.66 -10.26
C GLU A 93 -5.59 7.31 -9.56
N SER A 94 -5.88 6.23 -10.28
CA SER A 94 -6.13 4.89 -9.71
C SER A 94 -4.89 4.30 -9.02
N THR A 95 -3.69 4.63 -9.49
CA THR A 95 -2.41 4.15 -8.94
C THR A 95 -1.88 4.96 -7.74
N LYS A 96 -2.55 6.04 -7.35
CA LYS A 96 -2.16 6.81 -6.16
C LYS A 96 -2.15 5.93 -4.91
N GLY A 97 -1.11 6.08 -4.09
CA GLY A 97 -0.91 5.31 -2.86
C GLY A 97 -0.17 3.99 -3.05
N LEU A 98 -0.10 3.42 -4.27
CA LEU A 98 0.64 2.19 -4.54
C LEU A 98 2.13 2.34 -4.24
N THR A 99 2.73 3.49 -4.56
CA THR A 99 4.13 3.78 -4.28
C THR A 99 4.42 3.77 -2.78
N ILE A 100 3.53 4.37 -1.98
CA ILE A 100 3.71 4.40 -0.51
C ILE A 100 3.61 3.00 0.08
N LEU A 101 2.63 2.19 -0.35
CA LEU A 101 2.52 0.79 0.09
C LEU A 101 3.75 -0.03 -0.30
N SER A 102 4.26 0.16 -1.51
CA SER A 102 5.49 -0.51 -1.98
C SER A 102 6.71 -0.07 -1.17
N MET A 103 6.83 1.22 -0.83
CA MET A 103 7.92 1.74 0.03
C MET A 103 7.84 1.13 1.43
N ILE A 104 6.66 1.11 2.07
CA ILE A 104 6.47 0.48 3.38
C ILE A 104 6.85 -1.00 3.30
N ALA A 105 6.39 -1.73 2.30
CA ALA A 105 6.67 -3.14 2.12
C ALA A 105 8.17 -3.43 1.99
N SER A 106 8.90 -2.60 1.24
CA SER A 106 10.33 -2.79 1.00
C SER A 106 11.21 -2.31 2.16
N THR A 107 10.81 -1.27 2.90
CA THR A 107 11.64 -0.68 3.96
C THR A 107 11.42 -1.29 5.34
N SER A 108 10.21 -1.78 5.64
CA SER A 108 9.89 -2.33 6.97
C SER A 108 10.81 -3.45 7.45
N PRO A 109 11.25 -4.44 6.61
CA PRO A 109 12.18 -5.46 7.07
C PRO A 109 13.54 -4.89 7.45
N PHE A 110 14.01 -3.87 6.74
CA PHE A 110 15.29 -3.22 7.04
C PHE A 110 15.22 -2.42 8.34
N ILE A 111 14.09 -1.80 8.64
CA ILE A 111 13.86 -1.11 9.92
C ILE A 111 13.88 -2.13 11.07
N GLY A 112 13.24 -3.29 10.90
CA GLY A 112 13.29 -4.38 11.87
C GLY A 112 14.72 -4.91 12.07
N LEU A 113 15.44 -5.16 10.97
CA LEU A 113 16.84 -5.59 11.02
C LEU A 113 17.74 -4.53 11.69
N PHE A 114 17.54 -3.25 11.40
CA PHE A 114 18.25 -2.17 12.07
C PHE A 114 18.03 -2.21 13.58
N GLY A 115 16.79 -2.44 14.01
CA GLY A 115 16.46 -2.62 15.43
C GLY A 115 17.25 -3.76 16.08
N THR A 116 17.41 -4.92 15.42
CA THR A 116 18.20 -6.03 15.96
C THR A 116 19.67 -5.67 16.10
N VAL A 117 20.25 -5.03 15.10
CA VAL A 117 21.67 -4.65 15.14
C VAL A 117 21.97 -3.73 16.31
N ILE A 118 21.14 -2.70 16.51
CA ILE A 118 21.33 -1.73 17.60
C ILE A 118 21.13 -2.41 18.97
N SER A 119 20.07 -3.20 19.14
CA SER A 119 19.81 -3.89 20.42
C SER A 119 20.95 -4.84 20.81
N ILE A 120 21.53 -5.55 19.84
CA ILE A 120 22.69 -6.43 20.08
C ILE A 120 23.94 -5.59 20.43
N LEU A 121 24.18 -4.48 19.74
CA LEU A 121 25.29 -3.59 20.04
C LEU A 121 25.20 -3.00 21.47
N GLU A 122 24.02 -2.58 21.90
CA GLU A 122 23.79 -2.09 23.27
C GLU A 122 24.06 -3.18 24.31
N ALA A 123 23.59 -4.43 24.05
CA ALA A 123 23.84 -5.55 24.93
C ALA A 123 25.34 -5.82 25.10
N PHE A 124 26.11 -5.81 24.02
CA PHE A 124 27.56 -6.03 24.08
C PHE A 124 28.30 -4.83 24.70
N ALA A 125 27.88 -3.60 24.46
CA ALA A 125 28.46 -2.43 25.12
C ALA A 125 28.29 -2.49 26.65
N GLY A 126 27.13 -2.96 27.14
CA GLY A 126 26.88 -3.18 28.56
C GLY A 126 27.78 -4.25 29.18
N LEU A 127 28.16 -5.30 28.42
CA LEU A 127 29.09 -6.35 28.89
C LEU A 127 30.52 -5.82 29.13
N GLY A 128 30.97 -4.89 28.28
CA GLY A 128 32.33 -4.34 28.41
C GLY A 128 32.54 -3.53 29.71
N ILE A 129 31.48 -3.13 30.37
CA ILE A 129 31.52 -2.33 31.61
C ILE A 129 31.46 -3.24 32.86
N GLN A 130 30.82 -4.42 32.76
CA GLN A 130 30.61 -5.34 33.88
C GLN A 130 31.62 -6.50 33.87
N LYS A 131 32.47 -6.58 34.88
CA LYS A 131 33.53 -7.61 35.02
C LYS A 131 33.03 -9.07 35.13
N ASN A 132 31.72 -9.28 35.36
CA ASN A 132 31.10 -10.63 35.55
C ASN A 132 29.89 -10.80 34.60
N ALA A 133 30.05 -10.42 33.35
CA ALA A 133 28.99 -10.54 32.37
C ALA A 133 28.73 -12.01 31.99
N THR A 134 27.56 -12.49 32.34
CA THR A 134 27.08 -13.84 32.02
C THR A 134 26.12 -13.82 30.83
N LEU A 135 25.98 -14.97 30.17
CA LEU A 135 25.04 -15.17 29.06
C LEU A 135 23.60 -14.77 29.43
N SER A 136 23.25 -14.83 30.71
CA SER A 136 21.94 -14.42 31.23
C SER A 136 21.61 -12.91 31.04
N VAL A 137 22.61 -12.06 30.84
CA VAL A 137 22.42 -10.63 30.58
C VAL A 137 22.16 -10.37 29.10
N VAL A 138 22.75 -11.16 28.20
CA VAL A 138 22.66 -10.97 26.75
C VAL A 138 21.43 -11.65 26.16
N ALA A 139 21.00 -12.78 26.72
CA ALA A 139 19.87 -13.54 26.16
C ALA A 139 18.55 -12.75 26.06
N PRO A 140 18.13 -11.93 27.04
CA PRO A 140 16.95 -11.08 26.92
C PRO A 140 17.08 -10.08 25.78
N ALA A 141 18.21 -9.40 25.63
CA ALA A 141 18.42 -8.39 24.60
C ALA A 141 18.39 -8.99 23.17
N ILE A 142 18.94 -10.19 22.99
CA ILE A 142 18.84 -10.93 21.72
C ILE A 142 17.38 -11.29 21.45
N SER A 143 16.64 -11.75 22.44
CA SER A 143 15.22 -12.08 22.29
C SER A 143 14.40 -10.87 21.88
N GLU A 144 14.64 -9.72 22.49
CA GLU A 144 13.99 -8.45 22.13
C GLU A 144 14.32 -8.03 20.70
N ALA A 145 15.58 -8.12 20.32
CA ALA A 145 16.03 -7.82 18.98
C ALA A 145 15.27 -8.64 17.94
N LEU A 146 15.15 -9.96 18.13
CA LEU A 146 14.43 -10.84 17.19
C LEU A 146 12.97 -10.45 17.00
N VAL A 147 12.30 -9.96 18.04
CA VAL A 147 10.92 -9.45 17.93
C VAL A 147 10.82 -8.24 17.00
N ALA A 148 11.79 -7.33 17.03
CA ALA A 148 11.82 -6.18 16.14
C ALA A 148 11.91 -6.58 14.66
N THR A 149 12.75 -7.57 14.34
CA THR A 149 12.83 -8.11 12.96
C THR A 149 11.55 -8.83 12.56
N ALA A 150 10.99 -9.66 13.42
CA ALA A 150 9.73 -10.34 13.16
C ALA A 150 8.59 -9.33 12.88
N ALA A 151 8.50 -8.25 13.67
CA ALA A 151 7.55 -7.18 13.45
C ALA A 151 7.77 -6.46 12.10
N GLY A 152 9.00 -6.19 11.72
CA GLY A 152 9.34 -5.58 10.42
C GLY A 152 8.89 -6.44 9.24
N ILE A 153 9.12 -7.75 9.30
CA ILE A 153 8.68 -8.71 8.27
C ILE A 153 7.15 -8.80 8.25
N PHE A 154 6.50 -8.82 9.40
CA PHE A 154 5.05 -8.86 9.52
C PHE A 154 4.40 -7.66 8.81
N VAL A 155 4.87 -6.44 9.09
CA VAL A 155 4.39 -5.22 8.42
C VAL A 155 4.60 -5.29 6.91
N ALA A 156 5.75 -5.77 6.46
CA ALA A 156 6.09 -5.89 5.06
C ALA A 156 5.13 -6.83 4.30
N ILE A 157 4.77 -7.98 4.89
CA ILE A 157 3.85 -8.95 4.29
C ILE A 157 2.48 -8.31 4.04
N PHE A 158 1.92 -7.61 5.02
CA PHE A 158 0.63 -6.94 4.86
C PHE A 158 0.69 -5.80 3.84
N ALA A 159 1.69 -4.92 3.94
CA ALA A 159 1.85 -3.80 3.02
C ALA A 159 2.03 -4.28 1.56
N TYR A 160 2.80 -5.36 1.34
CA TYR A 160 2.98 -5.95 0.03
C TYR A 160 1.70 -6.58 -0.51
N SER A 161 0.96 -7.32 0.31
CA SER A 161 -0.34 -7.89 -0.06
C SER A 161 -1.34 -6.81 -0.46
N PHE A 162 -1.43 -5.73 0.31
CA PHE A 162 -2.28 -4.58 0.01
C PHE A 162 -1.86 -3.89 -1.30
N HIS A 163 -0.56 -3.73 -1.53
CA HIS A 163 -0.03 -3.19 -2.78
C HIS A 163 -0.48 -4.03 -3.99
N LEU A 164 -0.35 -5.36 -3.92
CA LEU A 164 -0.74 -6.25 -5.02
C LEU A 164 -2.25 -6.22 -5.30
N LEU A 165 -3.08 -6.24 -4.25
CA LEU A 165 -4.54 -6.17 -4.41
C LEU A 165 -4.99 -4.86 -5.06
N LEU A 166 -4.44 -3.73 -4.61
CA LEU A 166 -4.73 -2.41 -5.19
C LEU A 166 -4.22 -2.29 -6.63
N LYS A 167 -3.02 -2.78 -6.90
CA LYS A 167 -2.43 -2.80 -8.25
C LYS A 167 -3.30 -3.56 -9.22
N ARG A 168 -3.83 -4.72 -8.81
CA ARG A 168 -4.77 -5.50 -9.63
C ARG A 168 -6.04 -4.71 -9.93
N LYS A 169 -6.65 -4.07 -8.93
CA LYS A 169 -7.87 -3.26 -9.12
C LYS A 169 -7.64 -2.04 -10.01
N ALA A 170 -6.51 -1.37 -9.87
CA ALA A 170 -6.13 -0.27 -10.74
C ALA A 170 -5.93 -0.72 -12.20
N TYR A 171 -5.35 -1.91 -12.41
CA TYR A 171 -5.19 -2.50 -13.73
C TYR A 171 -6.55 -2.88 -14.36
N GLU A 172 -7.44 -3.52 -13.59
CA GLU A 172 -8.80 -3.84 -14.05
C GLU A 172 -9.54 -2.57 -14.51
N LEU A 173 -9.44 -1.49 -13.74
CA LEU A 173 -10.05 -0.20 -14.09
C LEU A 173 -9.46 0.40 -15.38
N SER A 174 -8.15 0.42 -15.53
CA SER A 174 -7.51 0.97 -16.74
C SER A 174 -7.88 0.16 -17.99
N THR A 175 -7.99 -1.16 -17.86
CA THR A 175 -8.40 -2.02 -18.97
C THR A 175 -9.85 -1.75 -19.41
N VAL A 176 -10.78 -1.58 -18.48
CA VAL A 176 -12.17 -1.25 -18.80
C VAL A 176 -12.27 0.11 -19.51
N ILE A 177 -11.52 1.12 -19.05
CA ILE A 177 -11.48 2.44 -19.67
C ILE A 177 -10.90 2.36 -21.09
N ALA A 178 -9.81 1.61 -21.29
CA ALA A 178 -9.23 1.41 -22.62
C ALA A 178 -10.23 0.77 -23.60
N MET A 179 -10.96 -0.27 -23.17
CA MET A 179 -12.01 -0.92 -23.98
C MET A 179 -13.14 0.05 -24.35
N GLN A 180 -13.56 0.93 -23.45
CA GLN A 180 -14.58 1.95 -23.73
C GLN A 180 -14.08 2.96 -24.79
N ILE A 181 -12.81 3.37 -24.70
CA ILE A 181 -12.18 4.27 -25.66
C ILE A 181 -12.16 3.64 -27.05
N ASP A 182 -11.75 2.37 -27.14
CA ASP A 182 -11.75 1.65 -28.41
C ASP A 182 -13.14 1.53 -29.03
N MET A 183 -14.19 1.31 -28.21
CA MET A 183 -15.58 1.28 -28.68
C MET A 183 -16.04 2.65 -29.20
N ILE A 184 -15.68 3.75 -28.53
CA ILE A 184 -16.03 5.11 -28.99
C ILE A 184 -15.37 5.40 -30.33
N LEU A 185 -14.07 5.07 -30.47
CA LEU A 185 -13.33 5.33 -31.71
C LEU A 185 -13.83 4.49 -32.89
N SER A 186 -14.24 3.24 -32.63
CA SER A 186 -14.82 2.39 -33.70
C SER A 186 -16.18 2.90 -34.19
N SER A 187 -16.99 3.46 -33.29
CA SER A 187 -18.31 4.03 -33.66
C SER A 187 -18.23 5.35 -34.44
N GLU A 188 -17.11 6.07 -34.39
CA GLU A 188 -16.89 7.28 -35.20
C GLU A 188 -16.41 6.98 -36.63
N GLN A 189 -16.04 5.74 -36.94
CA GLN A 189 -15.54 5.34 -38.27
C GLN A 189 -16.62 4.75 -39.17
N GLU A 190 -17.80 4.46 -38.63
CA GLU A 190 -18.99 4.02 -39.39
C GLU A 190 -19.90 5.23 -39.75
#